data_2eb85065459a5edd0273c79b97574c94
#
_entry.id   2eb85065459a5edd0273c79b97574c94
#
_cell.length_a   1.000
_cell.length_b   1.000
_cell.length_c   1.000
_cell.angle_alpha   90.00
_cell.angle_beta   90.00
_cell.angle_gamma   90.00
#
_symmetry.space_group_name_H-M   'P 1'
#
loop_
_entity.id
_entity.type
_entity.pdbx_description
1 polymer ?
#
loop_
_entity_poly.entity_id
_entity_poly.type
_entity_poly.pdbx_seq_one_letter_code
_entity_poly.pdbx_strand_id
1 'polypeptide(L)'
;MRKVTIFKSNKISSLENINLIIFYQPTTAFKSIFETSKKANSNTFIITGKHTDFNFLNQIQDDFSFKMTNQVENYSAQFDATFNLFAQENIGFENFPPLENAFGTITTKKNQTALLQARIRTVTLDNPLLAFAEEGTKRKAYLFGENIWKWRMESYLQKKSFTDFDLFMDKTFQFLSANSSKKPLIVSHESFYNSGETITIAAQYFNKNYEFDDKAQLTIQVIS
;
A
#
# COMPACT_ATOMS: atom_id res chain seq x y z
N MET A 1 -9.26 15.47 5.15
CA MET A 1 -9.98 14.44 5.93
C MET A 1 -10.30 13.27 5.00
N ARG A 2 -9.87 12.03 5.33
CA ARG A 2 -10.19 10.85 4.50
C ARG A 2 -11.59 10.37 4.86
N LYS A 3 -12.42 10.13 3.84
CA LYS A 3 -13.74 9.51 4.03
C LYS A 3 -13.60 7.99 3.92
N VAL A 4 -14.01 7.27 4.94
CA VAL A 4 -14.02 5.79 4.96
C VAL A 4 -15.46 5.30 4.92
N THR A 5 -15.74 4.34 4.02
CA THR A 5 -17.03 3.67 3.95
C THR A 5 -16.81 2.17 4.08
N ILE A 6 -17.52 1.52 4.99
CA ILE A 6 -17.40 0.08 5.24
C ILE A 6 -18.61 -0.64 4.63
N PHE A 7 -18.31 -1.63 3.80
CA PHE A 7 -19.33 -2.50 3.19
C PHE A 7 -19.20 -3.91 3.76
N LYS A 8 -20.31 -4.44 4.28
CA LYS A 8 -20.40 -5.82 4.77
C LYS A 8 -20.86 -6.82 3.72
N SER A 9 -21.23 -6.33 2.54
CA SER A 9 -21.73 -7.18 1.45
C SER A 9 -21.02 -6.84 0.13
N ASN A 10 -21.05 -7.76 -0.80
CA ASN A 10 -20.55 -7.62 -2.17
C ASN A 10 -21.41 -6.70 -3.06
N LYS A 11 -22.41 -6.03 -2.53
CA LYS A 11 -23.29 -5.13 -3.27
C LYS A 11 -22.76 -3.70 -3.20
N ILE A 12 -21.80 -3.39 -4.08
CA ILE A 12 -21.34 -2.01 -4.31
C ILE A 12 -21.89 -1.59 -5.67
N SER A 13 -22.66 -0.50 -5.69
CA SER A 13 -23.28 0.02 -6.91
C SER A 13 -22.31 0.84 -7.79
N SER A 14 -21.33 1.50 -7.19
CA SER A 14 -20.35 2.31 -7.90
C SER A 14 -19.04 2.40 -7.10
N LEU A 15 -17.92 2.49 -7.83
CA LEU A 15 -16.59 2.79 -7.29
C LEU A 15 -16.14 4.22 -7.65
N GLU A 16 -17.05 5.07 -8.11
CA GLU A 16 -16.73 6.46 -8.41
C GLU A 16 -16.23 7.20 -7.17
N ASN A 17 -15.18 7.98 -7.35
CA ASN A 17 -14.52 8.74 -6.27
C ASN A 17 -13.90 7.88 -5.16
N ILE A 18 -13.67 6.59 -5.42
CA ILE A 18 -12.95 5.72 -4.50
C ILE A 18 -11.50 5.61 -4.95
N ASN A 19 -10.58 6.16 -4.14
CA ASN A 19 -9.15 6.15 -4.42
C ASN A 19 -8.46 4.84 -4.03
N LEU A 20 -8.98 4.15 -3.01
CA LEU A 20 -8.41 2.93 -2.47
C LEU A 20 -9.53 1.99 -2.01
N ILE A 21 -9.42 0.73 -2.38
CA ILE A 21 -10.29 -0.34 -1.91
C ILE A 21 -9.49 -1.28 -1.02
N ILE A 22 -9.98 -1.53 0.19
CA ILE A 22 -9.39 -2.46 1.13
C ILE A 22 -10.24 -3.74 1.13
N PHE A 23 -9.64 -4.85 0.73
CA PHE A 23 -10.25 -6.17 0.78
C PHE A 23 -9.74 -6.91 2.02
N TYR A 24 -10.61 -7.18 2.96
CA TYR A 24 -10.30 -7.93 4.17
C TYR A 24 -10.79 -9.38 4.04
N GLN A 25 -9.87 -10.31 4.05
CA GLN A 25 -10.11 -11.75 3.89
C GLN A 25 -11.05 -12.07 2.70
N PRO A 26 -10.64 -11.72 1.48
CA PRO A 26 -11.52 -11.86 0.33
C PRO A 26 -11.86 -13.31 0.01
N THR A 27 -13.10 -13.51 -0.42
CA THR A 27 -13.64 -14.78 -0.92
C THR A 27 -14.26 -14.58 -2.30
N THR A 28 -14.75 -15.66 -2.93
CA THR A 28 -15.47 -15.60 -4.22
C THR A 28 -16.64 -14.64 -4.23
N ALA A 29 -17.25 -14.34 -3.05
CA ALA A 29 -18.32 -13.35 -2.92
C ALA A 29 -17.92 -11.92 -3.36
N PHE A 30 -16.62 -11.62 -3.38
CA PHE A 30 -16.09 -10.30 -3.78
C PHE A 30 -15.70 -10.24 -5.27
N LYS A 31 -15.95 -11.26 -6.07
CA LYS A 31 -15.51 -11.33 -7.47
C LYS A 31 -15.93 -10.10 -8.29
N SER A 32 -17.19 -9.71 -8.21
CA SER A 32 -17.70 -8.56 -8.97
C SER A 32 -17.00 -7.24 -8.61
N ILE A 33 -16.67 -7.05 -7.33
CA ILE A 33 -15.97 -5.85 -6.85
C ILE A 33 -14.53 -5.84 -7.34
N PHE A 34 -13.85 -6.99 -7.32
CA PHE A 34 -12.50 -7.12 -7.89
C PHE A 34 -12.48 -6.81 -9.38
N GLU A 35 -13.43 -7.33 -10.15
CA GLU A 35 -13.56 -7.07 -11.59
C GLU A 35 -13.84 -5.59 -11.87
N THR A 36 -14.73 -4.97 -11.11
CA THR A 36 -15.02 -3.53 -11.22
C THR A 36 -13.80 -2.69 -10.84
N SER A 37 -13.10 -3.05 -9.77
CA SER A 37 -11.85 -2.40 -9.34
C SER A 37 -10.76 -2.47 -10.42
N LYS A 38 -10.63 -3.62 -11.09
CA LYS A 38 -9.69 -3.76 -12.23
C LYS A 38 -10.05 -2.81 -13.37
N LYS A 39 -11.32 -2.75 -13.76
CA LYS A 39 -11.82 -1.87 -14.84
C LYS A 39 -11.66 -0.38 -14.48
N ALA A 40 -11.92 -0.01 -13.23
CA ALA A 40 -11.80 1.36 -12.73
C ALA A 40 -10.34 1.76 -12.45
N ASN A 41 -9.38 0.86 -12.64
CA ASN A 41 -7.97 1.07 -12.31
C ASN A 41 -7.74 1.55 -10.87
N SER A 42 -8.56 1.07 -9.92
CA SER A 42 -8.50 1.49 -8.52
C SER A 42 -7.29 0.90 -7.80
N ASN A 43 -6.73 1.66 -6.88
CA ASN A 43 -5.71 1.14 -5.97
C ASN A 43 -6.32 0.15 -4.98
N THR A 44 -5.57 -0.85 -4.55
CA THR A 44 -6.09 -1.92 -3.70
C THR A 44 -5.15 -2.26 -2.55
N PHE A 45 -5.74 -2.58 -1.40
CA PHE A 45 -5.03 -3.17 -0.28
C PHE A 45 -5.73 -4.48 0.10
N ILE A 46 -5.05 -5.59 -0.06
CA ILE A 46 -5.57 -6.91 0.25
C ILE A 46 -4.97 -7.38 1.56
N ILE A 47 -5.83 -7.64 2.55
CA ILE A 47 -5.45 -8.19 3.84
C ILE A 47 -5.96 -9.62 3.91
N THR A 48 -5.05 -10.58 3.99
CA THR A 48 -5.38 -11.99 4.11
C THR A 48 -5.47 -12.43 5.56
N GLY A 49 -6.00 -13.61 5.79
CA GLY A 49 -6.14 -14.23 7.10
C GLY A 49 -6.70 -15.64 6.96
N LYS A 50 -7.07 -16.25 8.06
CA LYS A 50 -7.51 -17.67 8.11
C LYS A 50 -8.77 -17.97 7.28
N HIS A 51 -9.60 -16.97 6.97
CA HIS A 51 -10.83 -17.15 6.18
C HIS A 51 -10.69 -16.69 4.74
N THR A 52 -9.49 -16.36 4.28
CA THR A 52 -9.23 -15.95 2.90
C THR A 52 -9.38 -17.16 1.96
N ASP A 53 -10.10 -16.97 0.85
CA ASP A 53 -10.13 -17.95 -0.23
C ASP A 53 -8.92 -17.73 -1.15
N PHE A 54 -7.83 -18.45 -0.89
CA PHE A 54 -6.59 -18.35 -1.67
C PHE A 54 -6.72 -18.94 -3.07
N ASN A 55 -7.65 -19.89 -3.30
CA ASN A 55 -7.95 -20.38 -4.64
C ASN A 55 -8.59 -19.27 -5.47
N PHE A 56 -9.51 -18.53 -4.88
CA PHE A 56 -10.07 -17.34 -5.51
C PHE A 56 -9.00 -16.27 -5.78
N LEU A 57 -8.12 -15.98 -4.82
CA LEU A 57 -7.02 -15.03 -5.03
C LEU A 57 -6.09 -15.45 -6.17
N ASN A 58 -5.78 -16.75 -6.31
CA ASN A 58 -4.99 -17.27 -7.42
C ASN A 58 -5.61 -17.01 -8.79
N GLN A 59 -6.93 -16.86 -8.86
CA GLN A 59 -7.67 -16.62 -10.11
C GLN A 59 -7.83 -15.12 -10.41
N ILE A 60 -7.95 -14.30 -9.38
CA ILE A 60 -8.38 -12.90 -9.54
C ILE A 60 -7.24 -11.88 -9.54
N GLN A 61 -6.05 -12.24 -9.07
CA GLN A 61 -4.87 -11.36 -9.06
C GLN A 61 -3.64 -12.09 -9.64
N ASP A 62 -2.65 -11.34 -10.13
CA ASP A 62 -1.49 -11.87 -10.86
C ASP A 62 -0.15 -11.57 -10.16
N ASP A 63 -0.17 -10.90 -9.01
CA ASP A 63 1.06 -10.47 -8.34
C ASP A 63 1.72 -11.61 -7.55
N PHE A 64 0.90 -12.52 -7.01
CA PHE A 64 1.34 -13.67 -6.21
C PHE A 64 0.66 -14.97 -6.60
N SER A 65 1.31 -16.08 -6.25
CA SER A 65 0.73 -17.43 -6.29
C SER A 65 0.74 -18.01 -4.89
N PHE A 66 -0.36 -18.63 -4.50
CA PHE A 66 -0.58 -19.16 -3.16
C PHE A 66 -0.74 -20.67 -3.21
N LYS A 67 0.08 -21.39 -2.43
CA LYS A 67 -0.10 -22.82 -2.14
C LYS A 67 -0.28 -22.96 -0.63
N MET A 68 -1.53 -22.83 -0.17
CA MET A 68 -1.87 -22.82 1.24
C MET A 68 -2.43 -24.15 1.71
N THR A 69 -2.18 -24.47 2.97
CA THR A 69 -2.79 -25.59 3.69
C THR A 69 -4.00 -25.11 4.49
N ASN A 70 -4.71 -26.04 5.11
CA ASN A 70 -5.81 -25.71 6.04
C ASN A 70 -5.31 -25.37 7.46
N GLN A 71 -4.00 -25.35 7.69
CA GLN A 71 -3.42 -24.99 8.97
C GLN A 71 -3.27 -23.46 9.07
N VAL A 72 -3.37 -22.95 10.28
CA VAL A 72 -3.12 -21.55 10.59
C VAL A 72 -1.75 -21.44 11.25
N GLU A 73 -1.00 -20.41 10.87
CA GLU A 73 0.32 -20.13 11.44
C GLU A 73 0.38 -18.66 11.87
N ASN A 74 1.30 -18.41 12.78
CA ASN A 74 1.60 -17.10 13.35
C ASN A 74 2.88 -16.54 12.73
N TYR A 75 2.76 -15.44 12.00
CA TYR A 75 3.86 -14.80 11.30
C TYR A 75 4.28 -13.52 12.01
N SER A 76 5.50 -13.48 12.53
CA SER A 76 6.13 -12.26 13.03
C SER A 76 6.70 -11.44 11.87
N ALA A 77 6.81 -10.14 12.07
CA ALA A 77 7.39 -9.24 11.09
C ALA A 77 8.92 -9.18 11.21
N GLN A 78 9.57 -9.03 10.07
CA GLN A 78 10.97 -8.62 9.95
C GLN A 78 11.03 -7.43 9.01
N PHE A 79 11.51 -6.28 9.48
CA PHE A 79 11.65 -5.08 8.66
C PHE A 79 12.72 -5.26 7.59
N ASP A 80 12.41 -4.85 6.36
CA ASP A 80 13.36 -4.84 5.25
C ASP A 80 13.94 -3.44 5.08
N ALA A 81 15.19 -3.25 5.47
CA ALA A 81 15.89 -1.97 5.39
C ALA A 81 16.15 -1.51 3.94
N THR A 82 15.96 -2.38 2.95
CA THR A 82 16.10 -2.04 1.52
C THR A 82 14.82 -1.44 0.93
N PHE A 83 13.74 -1.39 1.69
CA PHE A 83 12.49 -0.78 1.26
C PHE A 83 12.65 0.69 0.89
N ASN A 84 12.16 1.09 -0.28
CA ASN A 84 12.42 2.41 -0.86
C ASN A 84 11.24 3.08 -1.56
N LEU A 85 10.03 2.52 -1.49
CA LEU A 85 8.85 3.12 -2.15
C LEU A 85 8.35 4.40 -1.47
N PHE A 86 8.50 4.46 -0.15
CA PHE A 86 8.25 5.67 0.65
C PHE A 86 9.10 5.62 1.93
N ALA A 87 9.29 6.76 2.58
CA ALA A 87 10.08 6.80 3.80
C ALA A 87 9.34 6.12 4.96
N GLN A 88 9.85 4.97 5.36
CA GLN A 88 9.38 4.21 6.52
C GLN A 88 10.55 3.77 7.38
N GLU A 89 10.54 4.17 8.62
CA GLU A 89 11.51 3.71 9.60
C GLU A 89 11.04 2.42 10.28
N ASN A 90 11.99 1.66 10.81
CA ASN A 90 11.64 0.53 11.65
C ASN A 90 11.10 1.03 13.00
N ILE A 91 9.82 0.84 13.23
CA ILE A 91 9.15 1.23 14.49
C ILE A 91 9.21 0.15 15.58
N GLY A 92 10.00 -0.92 15.34
CA GLY A 92 10.09 -2.09 16.19
C GLY A 92 9.15 -3.22 15.76
N PHE A 93 8.93 -3.38 14.45
CA PHE A 93 8.01 -4.37 13.89
C PHE A 93 8.29 -5.80 14.38
N GLU A 94 9.55 -6.14 14.66
CA GLU A 94 9.97 -7.45 15.14
C GLU A 94 9.44 -7.79 16.55
N ASN A 95 9.06 -6.76 17.29
CA ASN A 95 8.57 -6.88 18.67
C ASN A 95 7.03 -6.88 18.74
N PHE A 96 6.36 -6.67 17.61
CA PHE A 96 4.92 -6.69 17.57
C PHE A 96 4.36 -8.13 17.60
N PRO A 97 3.16 -8.32 18.13
CA PRO A 97 2.49 -9.63 18.12
C PRO A 97 2.40 -10.20 16.72
N PRO A 98 2.56 -11.51 16.55
CA PRO A 98 2.44 -12.12 15.23
C PRO A 98 1.04 -11.97 14.65
N LEU A 99 0.98 -11.92 13.32
CA LEU A 99 -0.26 -11.94 12.55
C LEU A 99 -0.62 -13.37 12.17
N GLU A 100 -1.91 -13.66 12.12
CA GLU A 100 -2.44 -15.00 11.82
C GLU A 100 -2.77 -15.11 10.32
N ASN A 101 -2.33 -16.18 9.68
CA ASN A 101 -2.69 -16.48 8.29
C ASN A 101 -2.71 -18.00 8.05
N ALA A 102 -3.24 -18.42 6.91
CA ALA A 102 -3.08 -19.81 6.48
C ALA A 102 -1.59 -20.13 6.29
N PHE A 103 -1.17 -21.32 6.70
CA PHE A 103 0.18 -21.81 6.49
C PHE A 103 0.39 -22.27 5.05
N GLY A 104 1.49 -21.86 4.44
CA GLY A 104 1.81 -22.26 3.07
C GLY A 104 2.89 -21.42 2.43
N THR A 105 2.99 -21.55 1.11
CA THR A 105 3.97 -20.82 0.31
C THR A 105 3.29 -19.72 -0.48
N ILE A 106 3.91 -18.52 -0.42
CA ILE A 106 3.56 -17.37 -1.23
C ILE A 106 4.69 -17.15 -2.22
N THR A 107 4.42 -17.28 -3.50
CA THR A 107 5.42 -17.07 -4.54
C THR A 107 5.12 -15.79 -5.30
N THR A 108 6.10 -14.92 -5.40
CA THR A 108 6.03 -13.68 -6.18
C THR A 108 6.01 -13.99 -7.68
N LYS A 109 5.07 -13.41 -8.42
CA LYS A 109 4.96 -13.54 -9.89
C LYS A 109 5.37 -12.30 -10.64
N LYS A 110 5.18 -11.12 -10.05
CA LYS A 110 5.51 -9.81 -10.62
C LYS A 110 6.39 -9.04 -9.66
N ASN A 111 7.03 -7.98 -10.16
CA ASN A 111 7.85 -7.11 -9.33
C ASN A 111 7.02 -6.54 -8.17
N GLN A 112 7.53 -6.70 -7.00
CA GLN A 112 6.98 -6.18 -5.76
C GLN A 112 8.12 -5.79 -4.81
N THR A 113 7.83 -4.91 -3.87
CA THR A 113 8.78 -4.47 -2.85
C THR A 113 8.19 -4.79 -1.48
N ALA A 114 8.87 -5.63 -0.72
CA ALA A 114 8.45 -5.95 0.63
C ALA A 114 8.94 -4.87 1.61
N LEU A 115 8.03 -4.39 2.45
CA LEU A 115 8.40 -3.60 3.63
C LEU A 115 8.70 -4.51 4.81
N LEU A 116 7.94 -5.60 4.92
CA LEU A 116 8.09 -6.58 5.98
C LEU A 116 8.18 -7.98 5.37
N GLN A 117 9.17 -8.74 5.78
CA GLN A 117 9.28 -10.18 5.52
C GLN A 117 8.57 -10.96 6.62
N ALA A 118 8.04 -12.12 6.28
CA ALA A 118 7.43 -13.03 7.25
C ALA A 118 8.50 -13.83 8.00
N ARG A 119 8.29 -14.04 9.28
CA ARG A 119 9.16 -14.84 10.13
C ARG A 119 8.32 -15.81 10.96
N ILE A 120 8.74 -17.06 11.02
CA ILE A 120 8.19 -18.05 11.95
C ILE A 120 9.25 -18.33 12.99
N ARG A 121 8.95 -18.03 14.26
CA ARG A 121 9.89 -18.09 15.37
C ARG A 121 11.15 -17.26 15.08
N THR A 122 12.30 -17.91 14.84
CA THR A 122 13.59 -17.25 14.54
C THR A 122 13.97 -17.30 13.06
N VAL A 123 13.17 -17.95 12.21
CA VAL A 123 13.47 -18.14 10.79
C VAL A 123 12.71 -17.11 9.96
N THR A 124 13.45 -16.25 9.29
CA THR A 124 12.87 -15.36 8.25
C THR A 124 12.61 -16.18 7.00
N LEU A 125 11.43 -16.01 6.43
CA LEU A 125 11.01 -16.69 5.22
C LEU A 125 11.24 -15.78 4.00
N ASP A 126 11.30 -16.39 2.82
CA ASP A 126 11.29 -15.64 1.55
C ASP A 126 9.91 -15.04 1.23
N ASN A 127 8.90 -15.37 2.05
CA ASN A 127 7.55 -14.84 1.90
C ASN A 127 7.46 -13.43 2.49
N PRO A 128 6.92 -12.45 1.77
CA PRO A 128 6.62 -11.15 2.37
C PRO A 128 5.48 -11.28 3.39
N LEU A 129 5.52 -10.42 4.42
CA LEU A 129 4.39 -10.21 5.33
C LEU A 129 3.59 -8.97 4.91
N LEU A 130 4.27 -7.90 4.49
CA LEU A 130 3.67 -6.72 3.89
C LEU A 130 4.46 -6.33 2.64
N ALA A 131 3.81 -6.38 1.50
CA ALA A 131 4.41 -6.05 0.21
C ALA A 131 3.57 -5.05 -0.57
N PHE A 132 4.25 -4.32 -1.45
CA PHE A 132 3.67 -3.33 -2.34
C PHE A 132 4.02 -3.66 -3.79
N ALA A 133 3.10 -3.40 -4.71
CA ALA A 133 3.30 -3.53 -6.14
C ALA A 133 2.79 -2.29 -6.86
N GLU A 134 3.51 -1.87 -7.90
CA GLU A 134 3.11 -0.80 -8.79
C GLU A 134 2.92 -1.36 -10.20
N GLU A 135 1.80 -1.06 -10.84
CA GLU A 135 1.46 -1.47 -12.19
C GLU A 135 0.91 -0.27 -12.97
N GLY A 136 1.79 0.39 -13.71
CA GLY A 136 1.48 1.67 -14.35
C GLY A 136 1.11 2.74 -13.32
N THR A 137 -0.15 3.16 -13.33
CA THR A 137 -0.68 4.14 -12.39
C THR A 137 -1.31 3.53 -11.14
N LYS A 138 -1.42 2.22 -11.09
CA LYS A 138 -2.09 1.48 -10.04
C LYS A 138 -1.11 1.07 -8.95
N ARG A 139 -1.51 1.25 -7.71
CA ARG A 139 -0.79 0.81 -6.53
C ARG A 139 -1.56 -0.24 -5.78
N LYS A 140 -0.84 -1.25 -5.35
CA LYS A 140 -1.40 -2.38 -4.63
C LYS A 140 -0.57 -2.64 -3.38
N ALA A 141 -1.22 -3.06 -2.30
CA ALA A 141 -0.55 -3.59 -1.13
C ALA A 141 -1.18 -4.93 -0.73
N TYR A 142 -0.37 -5.76 -0.12
CA TYR A 142 -0.75 -7.07 0.38
C TYR A 142 -0.21 -7.24 1.79
N LEU A 143 -1.10 -7.41 2.76
CA LEU A 143 -0.76 -7.82 4.12
C LEU A 143 -1.14 -9.29 4.29
N PHE A 144 -0.17 -10.13 4.49
CA PHE A 144 -0.35 -11.57 4.62
C PHE A 144 -0.53 -11.99 6.08
N GLY A 145 -1.61 -11.50 6.68
CA GLY A 145 -1.99 -11.81 8.04
C GLY A 145 -3.10 -10.89 8.56
N GLU A 146 -3.91 -11.43 9.44
CA GLU A 146 -4.98 -10.70 10.12
C GLU A 146 -4.57 -10.24 11.52
N ASN A 147 -5.44 -9.44 12.15
CA ASN A 147 -5.25 -8.93 13.51
C ASN A 147 -4.20 -7.83 13.68
N ILE A 148 -3.93 -7.05 12.64
CA ILE A 148 -2.99 -5.90 12.70
C ILE A 148 -3.34 -4.87 13.77
N TRP A 149 -4.59 -4.83 14.26
CA TRP A 149 -4.99 -3.97 15.36
C TRP A 149 -4.18 -4.25 16.65
N LYS A 150 -3.67 -5.50 16.83
CA LYS A 150 -2.78 -5.87 17.93
C LYS A 150 -1.50 -5.04 17.93
N TRP A 151 -0.98 -4.68 16.75
CA TRP A 151 0.21 -3.84 16.61
C TRP A 151 0.00 -2.42 17.13
N ARG A 152 -1.20 -1.88 16.88
CA ARG A 152 -1.56 -0.57 17.42
C ARG A 152 -1.62 -0.59 18.94
N MET A 153 -2.18 -1.64 19.51
CA MET A 153 -2.23 -1.82 20.96
C MET A 153 -0.83 -2.03 21.56
N GLU A 154 0.00 -2.82 20.91
CA GLU A 154 1.39 -3.07 21.33
C GLU A 154 2.23 -1.78 21.30
N SER A 155 2.08 -0.98 20.26
CA SER A 155 2.71 0.34 20.19
C SER A 155 2.39 1.20 21.42
N TYR A 156 1.13 1.18 21.86
CA TYR A 156 0.73 1.88 23.07
C TYR A 156 1.31 1.24 24.35
N LEU A 157 1.34 -0.06 24.43
CA LEU A 157 1.90 -0.75 25.61
C LEU A 157 3.38 -0.42 25.77
N GLN A 158 4.15 -0.42 24.69
CA GLN A 158 5.58 -0.15 24.71
C GLN A 158 5.92 1.33 24.90
N LYS A 159 5.22 2.23 24.21
CA LYS A 159 5.59 3.66 24.12
C LYS A 159 4.58 4.62 24.72
N LYS A 160 3.47 4.12 25.27
CA LYS A 160 2.32 4.91 25.77
C LYS A 160 1.76 5.87 24.71
N SER A 161 1.96 5.52 23.44
CA SER A 161 1.51 6.30 22.29
C SER A 161 1.14 5.40 21.12
N PHE A 162 0.12 5.80 20.37
CA PHE A 162 -0.26 5.17 19.10
C PHE A 162 0.46 5.77 17.90
N THR A 163 1.24 6.84 18.10
CA THR A 163 1.75 7.71 17.04
C THR A 163 2.54 6.94 15.99
N ASP A 164 3.46 6.06 16.39
CA ASP A 164 4.32 5.35 15.44
C ASP A 164 3.51 4.43 14.53
N PHE A 165 2.56 3.69 15.11
CA PHE A 165 1.68 2.82 14.33
C PHE A 165 0.74 3.64 13.43
N ASP A 166 0.15 4.71 13.96
CA ASP A 166 -0.78 5.54 13.21
C ASP A 166 -0.05 6.24 12.04
N LEU A 167 1.19 6.72 12.23
CA LEU A 167 2.03 7.26 11.16
C LEU A 167 2.41 6.20 10.11
N PHE A 168 2.75 5.00 10.52
CA PHE A 168 3.00 3.88 9.60
C PHE A 168 1.79 3.60 8.70
N MET A 169 0.59 3.49 9.29
CA MET A 169 -0.63 3.27 8.52
C MET A 169 -0.98 4.47 7.63
N ASP A 170 -0.73 5.67 8.13
CA ASP A 170 -0.96 6.91 7.38
C ASP A 170 -0.09 6.99 6.13
N LYS A 171 1.20 6.72 6.24
CA LYS A 171 2.14 6.65 5.10
C LYS A 171 1.74 5.57 4.10
N THR A 172 1.34 4.39 4.60
CA THR A 172 0.82 3.30 3.76
C THR A 172 -0.42 3.73 2.97
N PHE A 173 -1.39 4.38 3.63
CA PHE A 173 -2.59 4.87 2.96
C PHE A 173 -2.32 6.07 2.05
N GLN A 174 -1.37 6.94 2.39
CA GLN A 174 -0.93 8.03 1.51
C GLN A 174 -0.35 7.48 0.22
N PHE A 175 0.59 6.54 0.34
CA PHE A 175 1.16 5.88 -0.82
C PHE A 175 0.08 5.24 -1.69
N LEU A 176 -0.82 4.44 -1.12
CA LEU A 176 -1.88 3.76 -1.85
C LEU A 176 -2.96 4.70 -2.42
N SER A 177 -3.22 5.83 -1.78
CA SER A 177 -4.26 6.77 -2.22
C SER A 177 -3.74 7.83 -3.19
N ALA A 178 -2.42 7.97 -3.32
CA ALA A 178 -1.85 8.92 -4.23
C ALA A 178 -2.15 8.46 -5.67
N ASN A 179 -2.80 9.32 -6.44
CA ASN A 179 -2.90 9.09 -7.87
C ASN A 179 -1.49 9.17 -8.44
N SER A 180 -1.04 8.11 -9.09
CA SER A 180 0.26 8.07 -9.78
C SER A 180 0.37 9.09 -10.93
N SER A 181 -0.73 9.77 -11.26
CA SER A 181 -0.73 10.95 -12.13
C SER A 181 -0.19 12.22 -11.43
N LYS A 182 -0.01 12.22 -10.12
CA LYS A 182 0.71 13.29 -9.45
C LYS A 182 2.20 13.09 -9.71
N LYS A 183 2.67 13.74 -10.77
CA LYS A 183 4.11 13.91 -10.99
C LYS A 183 4.69 14.52 -9.70
N PRO A 184 5.82 14.02 -9.20
CA PRO A 184 6.46 14.60 -8.00
C PRO A 184 6.78 16.08 -8.21
N LEU A 185 6.87 16.53 -9.45
CA LEU A 185 7.02 17.91 -9.86
C LEU A 185 5.80 18.33 -10.69
N ILE A 186 5.03 19.26 -10.17
CA ILE A 186 3.94 19.92 -10.90
C ILE A 186 4.48 21.27 -11.37
N VAL A 187 4.52 21.49 -12.68
CA VAL A 187 4.91 22.75 -13.27
C VAL A 187 3.67 23.36 -13.92
N SER A 188 3.35 24.58 -13.53
CA SER A 188 2.28 25.38 -14.12
C SER A 188 2.87 26.57 -14.82
N HIS A 189 2.58 26.71 -16.10
CA HIS A 189 2.95 27.84 -16.95
C HIS A 189 1.85 28.07 -17.98
N GLU A 190 1.80 29.23 -18.55
CA GLU A 190 0.92 29.48 -19.69
C GLU A 190 1.50 28.84 -20.97
N SER A 191 0.63 28.40 -21.86
CA SER A 191 1.05 27.77 -23.11
C SER A 191 1.48 28.78 -24.18
N PHE A 192 1.24 30.06 -23.94
CA PHE A 192 1.55 31.16 -24.86
C PHE A 192 1.86 32.43 -24.07
N TYR A 193 2.89 33.15 -24.51
CA TYR A 193 3.29 34.47 -23.97
C TYR A 193 3.50 35.46 -25.13
N ASN A 194 3.05 36.70 -24.91
CA ASN A 194 3.33 37.75 -25.90
C ASN A 194 4.75 38.28 -25.72
N SER A 195 5.29 38.84 -26.80
CA SER A 195 6.63 39.46 -26.76
C SER A 195 6.64 40.64 -25.77
N GLY A 196 7.57 40.59 -24.82
CA GLY A 196 7.72 41.60 -23.75
C GLY A 196 6.92 41.33 -22.49
N GLU A 197 6.13 40.27 -22.40
CA GLU A 197 5.46 39.85 -21.16
C GLU A 197 6.40 39.12 -20.22
N THR A 198 6.14 39.25 -18.93
CA THR A 198 6.86 38.50 -17.89
C THR A 198 6.38 37.03 -17.91
N ILE A 199 7.31 36.11 -18.09
CA ILE A 199 7.03 34.66 -18.03
C ILE A 199 6.99 34.26 -16.57
N THR A 200 5.83 33.79 -16.09
CA THR A 200 5.68 33.25 -14.75
C THR A 200 5.56 31.72 -14.83
N ILE A 201 6.48 31.03 -14.17
CA ILE A 201 6.47 29.57 -14.04
C ILE A 201 6.34 29.24 -12.56
N ALA A 202 5.28 28.53 -12.20
CA ALA A 202 5.11 28.00 -10.85
C ALA A 202 5.45 26.50 -10.82
N ALA A 203 6.27 26.09 -9.86
CA ALA A 203 6.64 24.70 -9.68
C ALA A 203 6.34 24.27 -8.24
N GLN A 204 5.73 23.12 -8.10
CA GLN A 204 5.47 22.48 -6.79
C GLN A 204 6.12 21.10 -6.81
N TYR A 205 7.01 20.87 -5.86
CA TYR A 205 7.65 19.57 -5.70
C TYR A 205 7.08 18.84 -4.49
N PHE A 206 6.82 17.55 -4.66
CA PHE A 206 6.35 16.64 -3.62
C PHE A 206 7.43 15.58 -3.39
N ASN A 207 7.82 15.38 -2.16
CA ASN A 207 8.81 14.38 -1.78
C ASN A 207 8.30 12.94 -2.03
N LYS A 208 9.12 11.94 -1.72
CA LYS A 208 8.74 10.52 -1.87
C LYS A 208 7.50 10.11 -1.06
N ASN A 209 7.15 10.89 -0.04
CA ASN A 209 5.94 10.68 0.77
C ASN A 209 4.71 11.42 0.21
N TYR A 210 4.85 12.12 -0.95
CA TYR A 210 3.82 13.00 -1.51
C TYR A 210 3.43 14.17 -0.58
N GLU A 211 4.36 14.60 0.27
CA GLU A 211 4.26 15.84 1.04
C GLU A 211 4.90 16.98 0.24
N PHE A 212 4.27 18.15 0.28
CA PHE A 212 4.87 19.34 -0.33
C PHE A 212 6.19 19.67 0.35
N ASP A 213 7.25 19.78 -0.45
CA ASP A 213 8.60 20.12 0.02
C ASP A 213 8.96 21.53 -0.44
N ASP A 214 8.81 22.48 0.48
CA ASP A 214 9.11 23.89 0.26
C ASP A 214 10.62 24.21 0.25
N LYS A 215 11.46 23.20 0.59
CA LYS A 215 12.94 23.32 0.62
C LYS A 215 13.60 22.65 -0.57
N ALA A 216 12.83 22.05 -1.47
CA ALA A 216 13.36 21.39 -2.66
C ALA A 216 14.08 22.40 -3.56
N GLN A 217 15.30 22.06 -3.97
CA GLN A 217 16.05 22.83 -4.97
C GLN A 217 15.65 22.38 -6.36
N LEU A 218 15.10 23.30 -7.15
CA LEU A 218 14.67 23.08 -8.52
C LEU A 218 15.57 23.87 -9.46
N THR A 219 15.96 23.24 -10.56
CA THR A 219 16.72 23.91 -11.64
C THR A 219 15.82 24.05 -12.86
N ILE A 220 15.72 25.26 -13.39
CA ILE A 220 15.01 25.56 -14.63
C ILE A 220 16.04 25.83 -15.72
N GLN A 221 15.90 25.14 -16.85
CA GLN A 221 16.70 25.40 -18.04
C GLN A 221 15.78 25.82 -19.19
N VAL A 222 16.04 26.99 -19.74
CA VAL A 222 15.34 27.49 -20.93
C VAL A 222 16.22 27.22 -22.12
N ILE A 223 15.69 26.50 -23.12
CA ILE A 223 16.38 26.15 -24.35
C ILE A 223 15.68 26.93 -25.48
N SER A 224 16.41 27.75 -26.20
CA SER A 224 15.94 28.50 -27.37
C SER A 224 16.21 27.72 -28.64
#